data_e330a71ee5fa1692bb12a0195119ac9f
#
_entry.id   e330a71ee5fa1692bb12a0195119ac9f
#
_cell.length_a   1.000
_cell.length_b   1.000
_cell.length_c   1.000
_cell.angle_alpha   90.00
_cell.angle_beta   90.00
_cell.angle_gamma   90.00
#
_symmetry.space_group_name_H-M   'P 1'
#
loop_
_entity.id
_entity.type
_entity.pdbx_description
1 polymer ?
#
loop_
_entity_poly.entity_id
_entity_poly.type
_entity_poly.pdbx_seq_one_letter_code
_entity_poly.pdbx_strand_id
1 'polypeptide(L)'
;GVSKPFDEVIKHFGDPHAFGQPPVSSLRQLLSCLICPSFLEEPSYPKDIKEKARRILEATEHFSIGSYTDSLGLRIVREHVAQFITKRDGYAADPGSIFLTNGGTTGIRIALAALATGCLCSDKNKAGLMIPIPGFPHYVARIKQFNMYKIPYYLNEDNNWALDTCELERVLDESRPHCRPRGLVLINPGNPTGQVLSYDNIREVIKFCAREKLVLFADEVYQETVFTNEVQFHSCKKVLRDLGPEYNKFQLMSIHSASKGFYGECGLRGGYIEVVGFSKEVLAQFKRYLSPPHKAPSTAGQAAVSAICNPPQPGDESYETFIKEKMSIMDSYQRKAGITTKMLNSLKDVSCNAVTGSLYAFPKVILPQKAIEEAKLNNCTPDEFYCWQMLEATGINSIPGNLFGQKEGTYHFRLTILPSEEKVVPMFDRISKFHEEFIQQYRSDKDN
;
A
#
# COMPACT_ATOMS: atom_id res chain seq x y z
N GLY A 1 -16.20 27.17 -25.51
CA GLY A 1 -16.15 26.12 -24.52
C GLY A 1 -16.83 24.88 -25.08
N VAL A 2 -16.07 23.81 -25.28
CA VAL A 2 -16.64 22.50 -25.61
C VAL A 2 -17.42 22.06 -24.37
N SER A 3 -18.72 21.76 -24.54
CA SER A 3 -19.53 21.19 -23.44
C SER A 3 -18.89 19.86 -23.05
N LYS A 4 -18.50 19.72 -21.78
CA LYS A 4 -18.01 18.46 -21.29
C LYS A 4 -19.14 17.42 -21.33
N PRO A 5 -18.93 16.20 -21.84
CA PRO A 5 -19.98 15.18 -21.95
C PRO A 5 -20.38 14.58 -20.59
N PHE A 6 -19.87 15.12 -19.48
CA PHE A 6 -20.07 14.62 -18.12
C PHE A 6 -20.02 15.77 -17.10
N ASP A 7 -20.80 15.64 -16.03
CA ASP A 7 -20.90 16.66 -14.96
C ASP A 7 -19.78 16.54 -13.92
N GLU A 8 -19.21 15.35 -13.74
CA GLU A 8 -18.20 15.04 -12.71
C GLU A 8 -17.06 14.18 -13.27
N VAL A 9 -15.81 14.54 -12.91
CA VAL A 9 -14.62 13.71 -13.17
C VAL A 9 -14.39 12.76 -12.00
N ILE A 10 -14.49 11.45 -12.25
CA ILE A 10 -14.16 10.42 -11.26
C ILE A 10 -12.67 10.15 -11.30
N LYS A 11 -11.94 10.58 -10.25
CA LYS A 11 -10.50 10.42 -10.12
C LYS A 11 -10.17 9.12 -9.39
N HIS A 12 -9.47 8.19 -10.03
CA HIS A 12 -9.14 6.88 -9.45
C HIS A 12 -7.88 6.90 -8.57
N PHE A 13 -7.85 7.80 -7.56
CA PHE A 13 -6.82 7.81 -6.52
C PHE A 13 -7.20 6.86 -5.37
N GLY A 14 -6.20 6.34 -4.66
CA GLY A 14 -6.40 5.46 -3.50
C GLY A 14 -6.65 6.24 -2.20
N ASP A 15 -7.64 7.13 -2.20
CA ASP A 15 -8.05 7.94 -1.05
C ASP A 15 -9.55 7.71 -0.74
N PRO A 16 -9.86 6.86 0.26
CA PRO A 16 -11.25 6.52 0.59
C PRO A 16 -12.13 7.72 0.95
N HIS A 17 -11.61 8.68 1.72
CA HIS A 17 -12.39 9.85 2.14
C HIS A 17 -12.72 10.78 0.97
N ALA A 18 -11.87 10.84 -0.07
CA ALA A 18 -12.18 11.59 -1.29
C ALA A 18 -13.35 10.99 -2.08
N PHE A 19 -13.71 9.73 -1.80
CA PHE A 19 -14.88 9.05 -2.36
C PHE A 19 -16.08 8.99 -1.40
N GLY A 20 -16.03 9.76 -0.31
CA GLY A 20 -17.16 9.88 0.63
C GLY A 20 -17.23 8.76 1.66
N GLN A 21 -16.16 7.96 1.85
CA GLN A 21 -16.13 6.99 2.94
C GLN A 21 -16.29 7.72 4.28
N PRO A 22 -17.26 7.32 5.14
CA PRO A 22 -17.39 7.91 6.45
C PRO A 22 -16.16 7.59 7.33
N PRO A 23 -15.72 8.54 8.17
CA PRO A 23 -14.65 8.27 9.12
C PRO A 23 -15.10 7.29 10.21
N VAL A 24 -14.16 6.52 10.75
CA VAL A 24 -14.41 5.66 11.91
C VAL A 24 -14.52 6.53 13.16
N SER A 25 -15.67 6.48 13.84
CA SER A 25 -16.03 7.37 14.95
C SER A 25 -15.03 7.31 16.10
N SER A 26 -14.62 6.13 16.53
CA SER A 26 -13.69 5.94 17.64
C SER A 26 -12.35 6.63 17.41
N LEU A 27 -11.81 6.61 16.18
CA LEU A 27 -10.58 7.30 15.83
C LEU A 27 -10.75 8.82 15.89
N ARG A 28 -11.86 9.34 15.35
CA ARG A 28 -12.12 10.79 15.35
C ARG A 28 -12.37 11.34 16.76
N GLN A 29 -13.07 10.60 17.59
CA GLN A 29 -13.29 10.97 18.99
C GLN A 29 -11.98 10.95 19.79
N LEU A 30 -11.12 9.94 19.58
CA LEU A 30 -9.78 9.90 20.16
C LEU A 30 -8.97 11.15 19.79
N LEU A 31 -8.90 11.48 18.50
CA LEU A 31 -8.20 12.67 18.04
C LEU A 31 -8.79 13.96 18.61
N SER A 32 -10.10 14.08 18.70
CA SER A 32 -10.77 15.25 19.30
C SER A 32 -10.34 15.46 20.74
N CYS A 33 -10.33 14.40 21.56
CA CYS A 33 -9.85 14.45 22.96
C CYS A 33 -8.37 14.83 23.06
N LEU A 34 -7.54 14.40 22.12
CA LEU A 34 -6.12 14.72 22.12
C LEU A 34 -5.84 16.16 21.68
N ILE A 35 -6.57 16.67 20.69
CA ILE A 35 -6.42 18.04 20.19
C ILE A 35 -7.00 19.05 21.16
N CYS A 36 -8.16 18.74 21.77
CA CYS A 36 -8.86 19.57 22.71
C CYS A 36 -9.21 18.76 23.99
N PRO A 37 -8.33 18.75 25.01
CA PRO A 37 -8.51 17.90 26.21
C PRO A 37 -9.80 18.15 26.99
N SER A 38 -10.49 19.28 26.80
CA SER A 38 -11.83 19.51 27.39
C SER A 38 -12.86 18.46 26.92
N PHE A 39 -12.69 17.84 25.76
CA PHE A 39 -13.54 16.71 25.32
C PHE A 39 -13.39 15.43 26.16
N LEU A 40 -12.40 15.34 27.03
CA LEU A 40 -12.33 14.28 28.02
C LEU A 40 -13.51 14.32 29.01
N GLU A 41 -14.12 15.49 29.19
CA GLU A 41 -15.30 15.66 30.03
C GLU A 41 -16.62 15.64 29.25
N GLU A 42 -16.55 15.46 27.91
CA GLU A 42 -17.75 15.43 27.06
C GLU A 42 -18.58 14.15 27.34
N PRO A 43 -19.83 14.28 27.83
CA PRO A 43 -20.64 13.12 28.21
C PRO A 43 -20.98 12.15 27.07
N SER A 44 -21.07 12.68 25.85
CA SER A 44 -21.41 11.87 24.65
C SER A 44 -20.25 11.00 24.14
N TYR A 45 -19.03 11.20 24.64
CA TYR A 45 -17.87 10.40 24.22
C TYR A 45 -17.71 9.16 25.09
N PRO A 46 -17.45 7.98 24.47
CA PRO A 46 -17.26 6.71 25.18
C PRO A 46 -16.11 6.77 26.19
N LYS A 47 -16.30 6.11 27.34
CA LYS A 47 -15.32 6.09 28.45
C LYS A 47 -13.98 5.50 28.03
N ASP A 48 -14.00 4.41 27.26
CA ASP A 48 -12.79 3.75 26.75
C ASP A 48 -11.97 4.66 25.84
N ILE A 49 -12.62 5.47 25.02
CA ILE A 49 -11.96 6.46 24.13
C ILE A 49 -11.30 7.56 24.95
N LYS A 50 -12.00 8.09 25.96
CA LYS A 50 -11.44 9.09 26.89
C LYS A 50 -10.24 8.56 27.66
N GLU A 51 -10.31 7.33 28.11
CA GLU A 51 -9.22 6.67 28.84
C GLU A 51 -7.99 6.47 27.92
N LYS A 52 -8.19 6.00 26.69
CA LYS A 52 -7.12 5.87 25.69
C LYS A 52 -6.49 7.23 25.39
N ALA A 53 -7.29 8.29 25.25
CA ALA A 53 -6.79 9.64 25.03
C ALA A 53 -5.99 10.16 26.23
N ARG A 54 -6.48 9.98 27.44
CA ARG A 54 -5.79 10.38 28.69
C ARG A 54 -4.42 9.75 28.80
N ARG A 55 -4.32 8.45 28.56
CA ARG A 55 -3.03 7.72 28.60
C ARG A 55 -2.03 8.23 27.57
N ILE A 56 -2.49 8.60 26.38
CA ILE A 56 -1.60 9.19 25.36
C ILE A 56 -1.14 10.59 25.79
N LEU A 57 -2.04 11.42 26.33
CA LEU A 57 -1.71 12.75 26.84
C LEU A 57 -0.72 12.70 28.01
N GLU A 58 -0.90 11.76 28.94
CA GLU A 58 0.00 11.51 30.07
C GLU A 58 1.42 11.12 29.62
N ALA A 59 1.52 10.49 28.44
CA ALA A 59 2.80 10.13 27.85
C ALA A 59 3.47 11.30 27.07
N THR A 60 2.81 12.46 26.98
CA THR A 60 3.35 13.68 26.35
C THR A 60 3.85 14.67 27.42
N GLU A 61 4.75 15.57 27.01
CA GLU A 61 5.18 16.67 27.88
C GLU A 61 4.00 17.62 28.15
N HIS A 62 3.79 17.94 29.43
CA HIS A 62 2.74 18.85 29.88
C HIS A 62 1.33 18.52 29.37
N PHE A 63 0.99 17.23 29.22
CA PHE A 63 -0.34 16.78 28.78
C PHE A 63 -0.77 17.41 27.45
N SER A 64 0.19 17.53 26.50
CA SER A 64 -0.04 18.25 25.24
C SER A 64 0.57 17.53 24.03
N ILE A 65 -0.25 17.30 23.00
CA ILE A 65 0.22 16.80 21.71
C ILE A 65 1.01 17.85 20.89
N GLY A 66 1.07 19.08 21.35
CA GLY A 66 1.87 20.15 20.73
C GLY A 66 3.37 20.02 21.04
N SER A 67 3.76 19.19 22.02
CA SER A 67 5.16 18.96 22.37
C SER A 67 5.85 18.00 21.41
N TYR A 68 7.17 18.17 21.23
CA TYR A 68 7.97 17.18 20.54
C TYR A 68 7.99 15.86 21.32
N THR A 69 7.94 14.75 20.58
CA THR A 69 8.11 13.41 21.14
C THR A 69 9.52 12.87 20.85
N ASP A 70 9.82 11.68 21.36
CA ASP A 70 10.98 10.90 20.92
C ASP A 70 10.99 10.77 19.38
N SER A 71 12.17 10.76 18.79
CA SER A 71 12.34 10.62 17.33
C SER A 71 11.78 9.30 16.76
N LEU A 72 11.65 8.28 17.60
CA LEU A 72 11.00 7.01 17.26
C LEU A 72 9.47 7.06 17.43
N GLY A 73 8.96 8.14 17.99
CA GLY A 73 7.59 8.32 18.42
C GLY A 73 7.32 7.89 19.87
N LEU A 74 6.16 8.24 20.39
CA LEU A 74 5.70 7.93 21.75
C LEU A 74 5.84 6.45 22.06
N ARG A 75 6.42 6.13 23.23
CA ARG A 75 6.64 4.75 23.65
C ARG A 75 5.31 3.98 23.75
N ILE A 76 4.28 4.59 24.33
CA ILE A 76 2.95 3.96 24.46
C ILE A 76 2.38 3.56 23.09
N VAL A 77 2.55 4.39 22.06
CA VAL A 77 2.07 4.07 20.71
C VAL A 77 2.87 2.91 20.11
N ARG A 78 4.19 2.88 20.31
CA ARG A 78 5.03 1.74 19.89
C ARG A 78 4.66 0.44 20.60
N GLU A 79 4.24 0.51 21.86
CA GLU A 79 3.72 -0.62 22.64
C GLU A 79 2.37 -1.11 22.06
N HIS A 80 1.46 -0.20 21.67
CA HIS A 80 0.22 -0.58 20.98
C HIS A 80 0.49 -1.29 19.65
N VAL A 81 1.46 -0.79 18.87
CA VAL A 81 1.90 -1.45 17.63
C VAL A 81 2.47 -2.83 17.92
N ALA A 82 3.33 -2.97 18.94
CA ALA A 82 3.91 -4.26 19.31
C ALA A 82 2.84 -5.28 19.73
N GLN A 83 1.84 -4.85 20.51
CA GLN A 83 0.71 -5.69 20.91
C GLN A 83 -0.13 -6.12 19.70
N PHE A 84 -0.42 -5.18 18.80
CA PHE A 84 -1.13 -5.47 17.54
C PHE A 84 -0.40 -6.54 16.71
N ILE A 85 0.90 -6.37 16.49
CA ILE A 85 1.72 -7.31 15.73
C ILE A 85 1.77 -8.67 16.46
N THR A 86 1.95 -8.67 17.78
CA THR A 86 1.99 -9.90 18.58
C THR A 86 0.67 -10.68 18.47
N LYS A 87 -0.47 -9.98 18.56
CA LYS A 87 -1.80 -10.58 18.41
C LYS A 87 -2.04 -11.12 17.00
N ARG A 88 -1.61 -10.38 15.96
CA ARG A 88 -1.75 -10.75 14.57
C ARG A 88 -0.93 -12.00 14.21
N ASP A 89 0.33 -12.04 14.63
CA ASP A 89 1.32 -13.01 14.15
C ASP A 89 1.49 -14.20 15.12
N GLY A 90 1.12 -14.06 16.39
CA GLY A 90 1.38 -15.05 17.44
C GLY A 90 2.82 -15.04 17.96
N TYR A 91 3.64 -14.10 17.52
CA TYR A 91 5.04 -13.93 17.92
C TYR A 91 5.27 -12.55 18.52
N ALA A 92 6.03 -12.49 19.62
CA ALA A 92 6.31 -11.23 20.30
C ALA A 92 6.97 -10.20 19.38
N ALA A 93 6.52 -8.95 19.46
CA ALA A 93 7.15 -7.79 18.85
C ALA A 93 7.79 -6.92 19.93
N ASP A 94 8.96 -6.34 19.61
CA ASP A 94 9.70 -5.46 20.51
C ASP A 94 9.38 -4.00 20.18
N PRO A 95 8.78 -3.21 21.11
CA PRO A 95 8.56 -1.78 20.91
C PRO A 95 9.85 -0.99 20.60
N GLY A 96 11.02 -1.51 21.00
CA GLY A 96 12.32 -0.94 20.68
C GLY A 96 12.76 -1.07 19.24
N SER A 97 12.11 -1.98 18.49
CA SER A 97 12.33 -2.25 17.06
C SER A 97 11.25 -1.63 16.16
N ILE A 98 10.35 -0.81 16.74
CA ILE A 98 9.26 -0.11 16.05
C ILE A 98 9.59 1.38 15.95
N PHE A 99 9.43 1.92 14.75
CA PHE A 99 9.70 3.31 14.41
C PHE A 99 8.44 3.93 13.83
N LEU A 100 7.86 4.90 14.52
CA LEU A 100 6.69 5.63 14.00
C LEU A 100 7.13 6.60 12.91
N THR A 101 6.29 6.81 11.91
CA THR A 101 6.61 7.61 10.73
C THR A 101 5.43 8.50 10.31
N ASN A 102 5.72 9.55 9.54
CA ASN A 102 4.70 10.39 8.91
C ASN A 102 4.08 9.69 7.68
N GLY A 103 3.42 8.55 7.93
CA GLY A 103 2.82 7.68 6.91
C GLY A 103 3.80 6.71 6.28
N GLY A 104 3.27 5.69 5.57
CA GLY A 104 4.06 4.62 4.93
C GLY A 104 5.12 5.15 3.95
N THR A 105 4.83 6.20 3.18
CA THR A 105 5.79 6.80 2.22
C THR A 105 7.04 7.36 2.90
N THR A 106 6.90 7.91 4.10
CA THR A 106 8.06 8.33 4.91
C THR A 106 8.81 7.11 5.41
N GLY A 107 8.11 6.05 5.82
CA GLY A 107 8.70 4.78 6.21
C GLY A 107 9.54 4.18 5.08
N ILE A 108 9.01 4.08 3.87
CA ILE A 108 9.73 3.63 2.68
C ILE A 108 11.01 4.47 2.46
N ARG A 109 10.88 5.80 2.50
CA ARG A 109 12.01 6.70 2.29
C ARG A 109 13.13 6.46 3.31
N ILE A 110 12.80 6.31 4.57
CA ILE A 110 13.74 6.06 5.67
C ILE A 110 14.43 4.70 5.48
N ALA A 111 13.67 3.65 5.22
CA ALA A 111 14.19 2.31 5.04
C ALA A 111 15.17 2.21 3.85
N LEU A 112 14.81 2.83 2.71
CA LEU A 112 15.66 2.84 1.53
C LEU A 112 16.90 3.74 1.68
N ALA A 113 16.78 4.88 2.37
CA ALA A 113 17.93 5.72 2.67
C ALA A 113 18.95 4.97 3.54
N ALA A 114 18.51 4.22 4.55
CA ALA A 114 19.39 3.38 5.36
C ALA A 114 20.08 2.29 4.53
N LEU A 115 19.38 1.68 3.56
CA LEU A 115 19.97 0.70 2.66
C LEU A 115 21.03 1.31 1.72
N ALA A 116 20.80 2.52 1.24
CA ALA A 116 21.69 3.23 0.33
C ALA A 116 22.95 3.77 1.03
N THR A 117 22.89 4.07 2.33
CA THR A 117 23.97 4.62 3.13
C THR A 117 25.09 3.59 3.29
N GLY A 118 26.20 3.76 2.59
CA GLY A 118 27.34 2.82 2.58
C GLY A 118 27.74 2.35 1.18
N CYS A 119 26.99 2.76 0.16
CA CYS A 119 27.29 2.44 -1.23
C CYS A 119 27.65 3.69 -2.08
N LEU A 120 28.09 4.77 -1.45
CA LEU A 120 28.21 6.11 -2.09
C LEU A 120 29.45 6.33 -2.94
N CYS A 121 30.32 5.33 -3.13
CA CYS A 121 31.68 5.61 -3.61
C CYS A 121 32.01 5.24 -5.05
N SER A 122 31.17 4.49 -5.78
CA SER A 122 31.38 4.22 -7.22
C SER A 122 30.12 3.68 -7.89
N ASP A 123 30.00 3.85 -9.22
CA ASP A 123 28.85 3.35 -9.98
C ASP A 123 28.68 1.83 -9.92
N LYS A 124 29.80 1.07 -9.87
CA LYS A 124 29.78 -0.40 -9.74
C LYS A 124 29.36 -0.91 -8.35
N ASN A 125 29.33 -0.02 -7.34
CA ASN A 125 28.96 -0.35 -5.96
C ASN A 125 27.61 0.23 -5.52
N LYS A 126 26.78 0.70 -6.47
CA LYS A 126 25.43 1.16 -6.12
C LYS A 126 24.63 0.03 -5.46
N ALA A 127 23.88 0.39 -4.43
CA ALA A 127 22.92 -0.54 -3.85
C ALA A 127 21.83 -0.87 -4.89
N GLY A 128 21.67 -2.15 -5.19
CA GLY A 128 20.58 -2.65 -6.03
C GLY A 128 19.35 -2.96 -5.20
N LEU A 129 18.16 -2.51 -5.67
CA LEU A 129 16.88 -2.81 -5.06
C LEU A 129 15.99 -3.53 -6.08
N MET A 130 15.60 -4.75 -5.74
CA MET A 130 14.60 -5.52 -6.50
C MET A 130 13.21 -4.96 -6.22
N ILE A 131 12.48 -4.58 -7.27
CA ILE A 131 11.12 -4.04 -7.16
C ILE A 131 10.15 -4.75 -8.11
N PRO A 132 8.89 -4.95 -7.69
CA PRO A 132 7.90 -5.61 -8.53
C PRO A 132 7.49 -4.75 -9.74
N ILE A 133 7.23 -5.42 -10.84
CA ILE A 133 6.61 -4.88 -12.03
C ILE A 133 5.37 -5.74 -12.35
N PRO A 134 4.16 -5.17 -12.32
CA PRO A 134 3.85 -3.79 -11.94
C PRO A 134 4.03 -3.53 -10.43
N GLY A 135 4.33 -2.28 -10.06
CA GLY A 135 4.57 -1.92 -8.67
C GLY A 135 4.33 -0.44 -8.37
N PHE A 136 4.30 -0.10 -7.09
CA PHE A 136 4.02 1.26 -6.64
C PHE A 136 5.12 2.25 -7.09
N PRO A 137 4.80 3.31 -7.89
CA PRO A 137 5.78 4.19 -8.53
C PRO A 137 6.71 4.91 -7.55
N HIS A 138 6.30 5.04 -6.28
CA HIS A 138 7.09 5.69 -5.24
C HIS A 138 8.46 5.03 -5.03
N TYR A 139 8.56 3.70 -5.18
CA TYR A 139 9.83 3.00 -5.09
C TYR A 139 10.81 3.44 -6.19
N VAL A 140 10.34 3.59 -7.43
CA VAL A 140 11.16 4.09 -8.55
C VAL A 140 11.67 5.51 -8.27
N ALA A 141 10.81 6.39 -7.74
CA ALA A 141 11.20 7.74 -7.37
C ALA A 141 12.28 7.76 -6.27
N ARG A 142 12.19 6.86 -5.27
CA ARG A 142 13.20 6.76 -4.19
C ARG A 142 14.51 6.14 -4.67
N ILE A 143 14.47 5.13 -5.54
CA ILE A 143 15.67 4.57 -6.19
C ILE A 143 16.45 5.69 -6.89
N LYS A 144 15.77 6.53 -7.68
CA LYS A 144 16.39 7.69 -8.33
C LYS A 144 16.96 8.70 -7.31
N GLN A 145 16.17 9.04 -6.27
CA GLN A 145 16.57 10.00 -5.23
C GLN A 145 17.86 9.56 -4.49
N PHE A 146 17.99 8.27 -4.21
CA PHE A 146 19.12 7.73 -3.47
C PHE A 146 20.24 7.16 -4.34
N ASN A 147 20.20 7.42 -5.65
CA ASN A 147 21.17 6.92 -6.62
C ASN A 147 21.39 5.41 -6.55
N MET A 148 20.31 4.66 -6.32
CA MET A 148 20.33 3.20 -6.29
C MET A 148 20.16 2.62 -7.70
N TYR A 149 20.48 1.35 -7.86
CA TYR A 149 20.22 0.60 -9.09
C TYR A 149 18.86 -0.08 -9.01
N LYS A 150 18.02 0.10 -10.04
CA LYS A 150 16.70 -0.53 -10.15
C LYS A 150 16.85 -1.94 -10.73
N ILE A 151 16.44 -2.97 -9.98
CA ILE A 151 16.35 -4.36 -10.44
C ILE A 151 14.85 -4.71 -10.54
N PRO A 152 14.25 -4.58 -11.74
CA PRO A 152 12.84 -4.90 -11.92
C PRO A 152 12.64 -6.41 -12.01
N TYR A 153 11.64 -6.96 -11.33
CA TYR A 153 11.17 -8.33 -11.51
C TYR A 153 9.68 -8.34 -11.85
N TYR A 154 9.28 -9.22 -12.78
CA TYR A 154 7.89 -9.29 -13.20
C TYR A 154 7.07 -10.19 -12.28
N LEU A 155 5.89 -9.66 -11.85
CA LEU A 155 4.86 -10.48 -11.24
C LEU A 155 4.19 -11.34 -12.31
N ASN A 156 3.80 -12.55 -11.94
CA ASN A 156 3.17 -13.50 -12.87
C ASN A 156 1.65 -13.27 -12.92
N GLU A 157 1.17 -12.55 -13.95
CA GLU A 157 -0.25 -12.24 -14.12
C GLU A 157 -1.11 -13.49 -14.26
N ASP A 158 -0.61 -14.51 -14.97
CA ASP A 158 -1.34 -15.76 -15.20
C ASP A 158 -1.46 -16.62 -13.92
N ASN A 159 -0.65 -16.32 -12.90
CA ASN A 159 -0.70 -16.92 -11.58
C ASN A 159 -1.05 -15.88 -10.50
N ASN A 160 -2.13 -15.13 -10.70
CA ASN A 160 -2.65 -14.13 -9.75
C ASN A 160 -1.57 -13.17 -9.21
N TRP A 161 -0.67 -12.71 -10.06
CA TRP A 161 0.41 -11.78 -9.72
C TRP A 161 1.37 -12.29 -8.63
N ALA A 162 1.51 -13.61 -8.50
CA ALA A 162 2.49 -14.22 -7.60
C ALA A 162 3.92 -13.87 -8.00
N LEU A 163 4.84 -13.89 -7.03
CA LEU A 163 6.28 -13.81 -7.29
C LEU A 163 6.78 -15.19 -7.76
N ASP A 164 7.51 -15.18 -8.86
CA ASP A 164 8.18 -16.37 -9.39
C ASP A 164 9.66 -16.35 -8.99
N THR A 165 10.11 -17.37 -8.26
CA THR A 165 11.51 -17.46 -7.80
C THR A 165 12.50 -17.60 -8.95
N CYS A 166 12.13 -18.24 -10.07
CA CYS A 166 12.98 -18.33 -11.26
C CYS A 166 13.20 -16.93 -11.88
N GLU A 167 12.16 -16.11 -11.92
CA GLU A 167 12.29 -14.72 -12.38
C GLU A 167 13.15 -13.90 -11.42
N LEU A 168 12.99 -14.08 -10.09
CA LEU A 168 13.83 -13.41 -9.11
C LEU A 168 15.31 -13.76 -9.26
N GLU A 169 15.63 -15.04 -9.48
CA GLU A 169 17.00 -15.52 -9.72
C GLU A 169 17.58 -14.91 -11.00
N ARG A 170 16.84 -14.99 -12.10
CA ARG A 170 17.24 -14.44 -13.39
C ARG A 170 17.63 -12.96 -13.32
N VAL A 171 16.74 -12.10 -12.80
CA VAL A 171 17.01 -10.65 -12.75
C VAL A 171 18.10 -10.29 -11.74
N LEU A 172 18.24 -11.07 -10.67
CA LEU A 172 19.30 -10.90 -9.70
C LEU A 172 20.68 -11.15 -10.33
N ASP A 173 20.83 -12.27 -11.06
CA ASP A 173 22.09 -12.61 -11.72
C ASP A 173 22.46 -11.61 -12.82
N GLU A 174 21.49 -11.18 -13.63
CA GLU A 174 21.67 -10.13 -14.62
C GLU A 174 22.10 -8.79 -13.99
N SER A 175 21.70 -8.49 -12.76
CA SER A 175 22.03 -7.24 -12.09
C SER A 175 23.41 -7.19 -11.44
N ARG A 176 24.01 -8.37 -11.08
CA ARG A 176 25.29 -8.47 -10.35
C ARG A 176 26.47 -7.74 -11.01
N PRO A 177 26.63 -7.73 -12.36
CA PRO A 177 27.68 -6.95 -13.01
C PRO A 177 27.53 -5.43 -12.86
N HIS A 178 26.31 -4.95 -12.56
CA HIS A 178 25.95 -3.52 -12.59
C HIS A 178 25.80 -2.88 -11.22
N CYS A 179 25.56 -3.70 -10.18
CA CYS A 179 25.29 -3.18 -8.83
C CYS A 179 25.59 -4.25 -7.77
N ARG A 180 25.50 -3.82 -6.51
CA ARG A 180 25.45 -4.73 -5.36
C ARG A 180 23.98 -4.91 -4.92
N PRO A 181 23.29 -6.01 -5.26
CA PRO A 181 21.94 -6.27 -4.77
C PRO A 181 21.89 -6.27 -3.25
N ARG A 182 20.96 -5.54 -2.66
CA ARG A 182 20.86 -5.34 -1.19
C ARG A 182 19.50 -5.64 -0.63
N GLY A 183 18.44 -5.54 -1.43
CA GLY A 183 17.08 -5.73 -0.91
C GLY A 183 16.07 -6.07 -1.98
N LEU A 184 14.95 -6.60 -1.52
CA LEU A 184 13.78 -6.92 -2.33
C LEU A 184 12.55 -6.28 -1.68
N VAL A 185 11.74 -5.60 -2.49
CA VAL A 185 10.45 -5.04 -2.09
C VAL A 185 9.35 -6.03 -2.44
N LEU A 186 8.51 -6.38 -1.46
CA LEU A 186 7.28 -7.16 -1.62
C LEU A 186 6.11 -6.28 -1.17
N ILE A 187 5.06 -6.17 -1.99
CA ILE A 187 3.85 -5.40 -1.67
C ILE A 187 2.69 -6.37 -1.51
N ASN A 188 2.15 -6.51 -0.30
CA ASN A 188 1.09 -7.46 -0.01
C ASN A 188 0.09 -6.93 1.03
N PRO A 189 -1.19 -6.82 0.69
CA PRO A 189 -1.84 -6.94 -0.64
C PRO A 189 -1.31 -5.96 -1.69
N GLY A 190 -1.45 -6.31 -2.98
CA GLY A 190 -0.78 -5.65 -4.09
C GLY A 190 -1.35 -4.28 -4.49
N ASN A 191 -0.46 -3.36 -4.86
CA ASN A 191 -0.76 -2.14 -5.59
C ASN A 191 0.17 -2.06 -6.81
N PRO A 192 -0.37 -2.11 -8.04
CA PRO A 192 -1.76 -1.86 -8.45
C PRO A 192 -2.66 -3.10 -8.56
N THR A 193 -2.18 -4.27 -8.32
CA THR A 193 -2.70 -5.55 -8.84
C THR A 193 -3.85 -6.18 -8.02
N GLY A 194 -4.04 -5.78 -6.76
CA GLY A 194 -5.20 -6.22 -5.95
C GLY A 194 -5.13 -7.64 -5.40
N GLN A 195 -4.02 -8.37 -5.62
CA GLN A 195 -3.85 -9.73 -5.13
C GLN A 195 -3.46 -9.78 -3.65
N VAL A 196 -3.70 -10.91 -3.02
CA VAL A 196 -3.17 -11.31 -1.71
C VAL A 196 -2.27 -12.52 -1.92
N LEU A 197 -1.00 -12.41 -1.53
CA LEU A 197 -0.02 -13.49 -1.71
C LEU A 197 -0.31 -14.66 -0.76
N SER A 198 -0.13 -15.89 -1.27
CA SER A 198 -0.26 -17.08 -0.44
C SER A 198 0.89 -17.21 0.56
N TYR A 199 0.63 -17.93 1.64
CA TYR A 199 1.64 -18.26 2.64
C TYR A 199 2.89 -18.88 2.00
N ASP A 200 2.70 -19.84 1.08
CA ASP A 200 3.79 -20.54 0.41
C ASP A 200 4.60 -19.61 -0.49
N ASN A 201 3.95 -18.68 -1.20
CA ASN A 201 4.68 -17.72 -2.03
C ASN A 201 5.56 -16.80 -1.18
N ILE A 202 5.03 -16.29 -0.05
CA ILE A 202 5.82 -15.48 0.90
C ILE A 202 7.00 -16.29 1.46
N ARG A 203 6.76 -17.56 1.82
CA ARG A 203 7.79 -18.47 2.34
C ARG A 203 8.94 -18.65 1.35
N GLU A 204 8.65 -18.90 0.09
CA GLU A 204 9.70 -19.10 -0.93
C GLU A 204 10.46 -17.79 -1.20
N VAL A 205 9.82 -16.63 -1.18
CA VAL A 205 10.48 -15.32 -1.29
C VAL A 205 11.42 -15.08 -0.10
N ILE A 206 11.01 -15.41 1.13
CA ILE A 206 11.88 -15.29 2.31
C ILE A 206 13.12 -16.20 2.19
N LYS A 207 12.95 -17.45 1.76
CA LYS A 207 14.06 -18.39 1.54
C LYS A 207 15.02 -17.86 0.47
N PHE A 208 14.49 -17.35 -0.65
CA PHE A 208 15.29 -16.70 -1.69
C PHE A 208 16.11 -15.54 -1.12
N CYS A 209 15.46 -14.60 -0.42
CA CYS A 209 16.13 -13.44 0.17
C CYS A 209 17.20 -13.86 1.21
N ALA A 210 16.94 -14.90 2.00
CA ALA A 210 17.90 -15.43 2.97
C ALA A 210 19.15 -16.01 2.29
N ARG A 211 18.97 -16.82 1.25
CA ARG A 211 20.05 -17.39 0.44
C ARG A 211 20.91 -16.30 -0.20
N GLU A 212 20.27 -15.28 -0.76
CA GLU A 212 20.92 -14.19 -1.49
C GLU A 212 21.37 -13.02 -0.58
N LYS A 213 21.15 -13.12 0.73
CA LYS A 213 21.51 -12.11 1.74
C LYS A 213 20.89 -10.73 1.45
N LEU A 214 19.64 -10.72 1.01
CA LEU A 214 18.85 -9.51 0.74
C LEU A 214 18.01 -9.14 1.96
N VAL A 215 17.88 -7.84 2.22
CA VAL A 215 16.88 -7.30 3.14
C VAL A 215 15.51 -7.37 2.47
N LEU A 216 14.52 -7.95 3.13
CA LEU A 216 13.14 -7.94 2.66
C LEU A 216 12.42 -6.69 3.17
N PHE A 217 11.88 -5.89 2.25
CA PHE A 217 10.99 -4.76 2.53
C PHE A 217 9.56 -5.21 2.27
N ALA A 218 8.82 -5.48 3.33
CA ALA A 218 7.41 -5.88 3.26
C ALA A 218 6.51 -4.64 3.38
N ASP A 219 6.00 -4.17 2.25
CA ASP A 219 5.00 -3.11 2.20
C ASP A 219 3.62 -3.72 2.43
N GLU A 220 3.20 -3.72 3.67
CA GLU A 220 1.97 -4.37 4.16
C GLU A 220 0.89 -3.34 4.52
N VAL A 221 0.89 -2.17 3.85
CA VAL A 221 -0.05 -1.08 4.15
C VAL A 221 -1.52 -1.45 3.92
N TYR A 222 -1.79 -2.48 3.12
CA TYR A 222 -3.13 -2.99 2.82
C TYR A 222 -3.52 -4.22 3.65
N GLN A 223 -2.77 -4.60 4.69
CA GLN A 223 -2.99 -5.84 5.47
C GLN A 223 -4.40 -5.98 6.05
N GLU A 224 -5.10 -4.86 6.29
CA GLU A 224 -6.48 -4.84 6.78
C GLU A 224 -7.51 -4.67 5.66
N THR A 225 -7.07 -4.68 4.39
CA THR A 225 -7.93 -4.57 3.22
C THR A 225 -7.97 -5.90 2.47
N VAL A 226 -8.35 -6.96 3.16
CA VAL A 226 -8.69 -8.28 2.59
C VAL A 226 -10.14 -8.53 2.92
N PHE A 227 -10.99 -8.64 1.91
CA PHE A 227 -12.44 -8.61 2.04
C PHE A 227 -13.12 -9.84 1.40
N THR A 228 -12.36 -10.88 1.09
CA THR A 228 -12.88 -12.19 0.65
C THR A 228 -12.49 -13.26 1.67
N ASN A 229 -13.32 -14.29 1.78
CA ASN A 229 -13.04 -15.47 2.62
C ASN A 229 -12.14 -16.50 1.92
N GLU A 230 -11.85 -16.31 0.65
CA GLU A 230 -11.07 -17.26 -0.17
C GLU A 230 -9.57 -17.18 0.09
N VAL A 231 -9.09 -16.02 0.56
CA VAL A 231 -7.67 -15.77 0.85
C VAL A 231 -7.51 -15.12 2.22
N GLN A 232 -6.38 -15.39 2.85
CA GLN A 232 -6.01 -14.83 4.13
C GLN A 232 -4.71 -14.02 4.00
N PHE A 233 -4.65 -12.87 4.66
CA PHE A 233 -3.39 -12.14 4.81
C PHE A 233 -2.45 -12.87 5.77
N HIS A 234 -1.22 -13.09 5.31
CA HIS A 234 -0.12 -13.56 6.13
C HIS A 234 0.97 -12.48 6.12
N SER A 235 1.39 -12.02 7.30
CA SER A 235 2.50 -11.08 7.37
C SER A 235 3.81 -11.79 7.05
N CYS A 236 4.75 -11.08 6.41
CA CYS A 236 6.09 -11.64 6.19
C CYS A 236 6.79 -12.00 7.51
N LYS A 237 6.51 -11.29 8.60
CA LYS A 237 7.05 -11.61 9.92
C LYS A 237 6.55 -12.95 10.45
N LYS A 238 5.22 -13.21 10.34
CA LYS A 238 4.65 -14.49 10.76
C LYS A 238 5.31 -15.64 10.00
N VAL A 239 5.31 -15.57 8.66
CA VAL A 239 5.90 -16.60 7.80
C VAL A 239 7.39 -16.78 8.11
N LEU A 240 8.13 -15.70 8.33
CA LEU A 240 9.55 -15.74 8.73
C LEU A 240 9.74 -16.48 10.06
N ARG A 241 8.89 -16.26 11.04
CA ARG A 241 9.00 -16.92 12.36
C ARG A 241 8.60 -18.38 12.31
N ASP A 242 7.61 -18.72 11.50
CA ASP A 242 7.16 -20.09 11.26
C ASP A 242 8.28 -20.96 10.59
N LEU A 243 9.22 -20.33 9.87
CA LEU A 243 10.37 -21.02 9.25
C LEU A 243 11.38 -21.55 10.27
N GLY A 244 11.41 -21.03 11.48
CA GLY A 244 12.25 -21.55 12.55
C GLY A 244 13.46 -20.67 12.93
N PRO A 245 14.22 -21.11 13.95
CA PRO A 245 15.27 -20.29 14.58
C PRO A 245 16.47 -19.99 13.65
N GLU A 246 16.72 -20.79 12.63
CA GLU A 246 17.77 -20.56 11.65
C GLU A 246 17.59 -19.24 10.87
N TYR A 247 16.34 -18.74 10.80
CA TYR A 247 16.01 -17.46 10.17
C TYR A 247 16.02 -16.27 11.15
N ASN A 248 16.41 -16.45 12.42
CA ASN A 248 16.37 -15.36 13.41
C ASN A 248 17.22 -14.13 13.05
N LYS A 249 18.26 -14.31 12.22
CA LYS A 249 19.12 -13.22 11.72
C LYS A 249 18.68 -12.69 10.35
N PHE A 250 17.58 -13.19 9.80
CA PHE A 250 17.04 -12.69 8.54
C PHE A 250 16.52 -11.25 8.71
N GLN A 251 16.93 -10.37 7.82
CA GLN A 251 16.63 -8.94 7.90
C GLN A 251 15.34 -8.59 7.18
N LEU A 252 14.32 -8.21 7.95
CA LEU A 252 13.01 -7.80 7.46
C LEU A 252 12.67 -6.39 7.96
N MET A 253 12.13 -5.55 7.08
CA MET A 253 11.50 -4.28 7.41
C MET A 253 10.03 -4.31 6.96
N SER A 254 9.10 -4.40 7.91
CA SER A 254 7.66 -4.36 7.63
C SER A 254 7.12 -2.93 7.76
N ILE A 255 6.33 -2.48 6.80
CA ILE A 255 5.80 -1.12 6.71
C ILE A 255 4.29 -1.16 6.76
N HIS A 256 3.69 -0.33 7.62
CA HIS A 256 2.24 -0.16 7.71
C HIS A 256 1.86 1.30 7.93
N SER A 257 0.57 1.64 7.72
CA SER A 257 0.07 3.00 7.93
C SER A 257 -1.44 3.07 8.18
N ALA A 258 -1.89 4.15 8.80
CA ALA A 258 -3.31 4.46 8.95
C ALA A 258 -3.98 4.96 7.64
N SER A 259 -3.18 5.14 6.56
CA SER A 259 -3.67 5.69 5.29
C SER A 259 -4.57 4.74 4.52
N LYS A 260 -4.49 3.45 4.82
CA LYS A 260 -5.21 2.38 4.11
C LYS A 260 -6.04 1.56 5.10
N GLY A 261 -6.42 0.36 4.73
CA GLY A 261 -7.38 -0.39 5.51
C GLY A 261 -8.79 0.22 5.40
N PHE A 262 -9.65 -0.18 6.30
CA PHE A 262 -11.00 0.39 6.41
C PHE A 262 -11.02 1.78 7.08
N TYR A 263 -9.94 2.19 7.73
CA TYR A 263 -9.81 3.54 8.29
C TYR A 263 -9.63 4.60 7.20
N GLY A 264 -8.72 4.38 6.24
CA GLY A 264 -8.51 5.25 5.09
C GLY A 264 -7.97 6.64 5.41
N GLU A 265 -7.33 6.84 6.57
CA GLU A 265 -6.90 8.14 7.09
C GLU A 265 -5.62 8.67 6.41
N CYS A 266 -5.68 8.84 5.08
CA CYS A 266 -4.56 9.28 4.26
C CYS A 266 -3.97 10.63 4.70
N GLY A 267 -4.82 11.56 5.14
CA GLY A 267 -4.45 12.92 5.53
C GLY A 267 -3.79 13.03 6.90
N LEU A 268 -4.01 12.10 7.82
CA LEU A 268 -3.47 12.14 9.18
C LEU A 268 -1.98 11.79 9.27
N ARG A 269 -1.40 11.23 8.23
CA ARG A 269 0.04 10.95 8.12
C ARG A 269 0.58 10.07 9.25
N GLY A 270 -0.12 9.02 9.62
CA GLY A 270 0.34 8.01 10.58
C GLY A 270 0.89 6.76 9.90
N GLY A 271 2.02 6.23 10.38
CA GLY A 271 2.58 4.96 9.92
C GLY A 271 3.68 4.46 10.84
N TYR A 272 4.19 3.25 10.56
CA TYR A 272 5.31 2.68 11.29
C TYR A 272 6.14 1.73 10.42
N ILE A 273 7.36 1.48 10.88
CA ILE A 273 8.23 0.40 10.40
C ILE A 273 8.54 -0.51 11.59
N GLU A 274 8.40 -1.81 11.43
CA GLU A 274 9.00 -2.80 12.32
C GLU A 274 10.27 -3.36 11.67
N VAL A 275 11.37 -3.41 12.43
CA VAL A 275 12.66 -3.95 11.99
C VAL A 275 12.96 -5.25 12.73
N VAL A 276 13.21 -6.32 11.98
CA VAL A 276 13.41 -7.67 12.51
C VAL A 276 14.75 -8.24 12.03
N GLY A 277 15.48 -8.93 12.89
CA GLY A 277 16.73 -9.62 12.53
C GLY A 277 17.96 -8.73 12.40
N PHE A 278 17.88 -7.46 12.76
CA PHE A 278 19.03 -6.53 12.75
C PHE A 278 19.78 -6.57 14.08
N SER A 279 21.11 -6.41 14.02
CA SER A 279 21.92 -6.31 15.25
C SER A 279 21.62 -5.03 16.02
N LYS A 280 21.94 -5.01 17.32
CA LYS A 280 21.74 -3.83 18.18
C LYS A 280 22.55 -2.62 17.68
N GLU A 281 23.71 -2.85 17.12
CA GLU A 281 24.59 -1.82 16.56
C GLU A 281 23.95 -1.17 15.35
N VAL A 282 23.38 -1.97 14.42
CA VAL A 282 22.68 -1.47 13.24
C VAL A 282 21.43 -0.70 13.66
N LEU A 283 20.65 -1.22 14.61
CA LEU A 283 19.49 -0.50 15.15
C LEU A 283 19.87 0.84 15.81
N ALA A 284 21.01 0.89 16.53
CA ALA A 284 21.50 2.13 17.10
C ALA A 284 21.90 3.16 16.03
N GLN A 285 22.53 2.71 14.94
CA GLN A 285 22.84 3.59 13.80
C GLN A 285 21.57 4.06 13.09
N PHE A 286 20.59 3.18 12.91
CA PHE A 286 19.31 3.53 12.32
C PHE A 286 18.58 4.61 13.16
N LYS A 287 18.59 4.48 14.48
CA LYS A 287 18.07 5.49 15.42
C LYS A 287 18.78 6.83 15.28
N ARG A 288 20.11 6.81 15.21
CA ARG A 288 20.92 8.02 15.00
C ARG A 288 20.63 8.69 13.66
N TYR A 289 20.44 7.91 12.61
CA TYR A 289 20.10 8.42 11.27
C TYR A 289 18.71 9.10 11.25
N LEU A 290 17.75 8.59 12.02
CA LEU A 290 16.40 9.14 12.09
C LEU A 290 16.30 10.43 12.91
N SER A 291 17.12 10.56 13.94
CA SER A 291 17.00 11.64 14.94
C SER A 291 17.16 13.05 14.35
N PRO A 292 18.19 13.39 13.54
CA PRO A 292 18.40 14.78 13.12
C PRO A 292 17.41 15.28 12.06
N PRO A 293 17.07 14.52 11.00
CA PRO A 293 16.27 15.07 9.89
C PRO A 293 14.77 15.10 10.14
N HIS A 294 14.27 14.35 11.15
CA HIS A 294 12.82 14.17 11.34
C HIS A 294 12.29 14.70 12.66
N LYS A 295 13.17 15.13 13.59
CA LYS A 295 12.82 15.45 14.98
C LYS A 295 11.90 14.41 15.61
N ALA A 296 10.59 14.47 15.31
CA ALA A 296 9.59 13.50 15.74
C ALA A 296 8.49 13.35 14.66
N PRO A 297 7.83 12.18 14.58
CA PRO A 297 6.61 12.04 13.79
C PRO A 297 5.50 12.94 14.34
N SER A 298 4.57 13.36 13.45
CA SER A 298 3.38 14.13 13.86
C SER A 298 2.60 13.39 14.96
N THR A 299 2.27 14.08 16.05
CA THR A 299 1.55 13.48 17.19
C THR A 299 0.14 13.05 16.79
N ALA A 300 -0.52 13.80 15.89
CA ALA A 300 -1.81 13.39 15.32
C ALA A 300 -1.68 12.09 14.49
N GLY A 301 -0.59 11.95 13.71
CA GLY A 301 -0.28 10.71 12.98
C GLY A 301 0.01 9.54 13.93
N GLN A 302 0.72 9.78 15.02
CA GLN A 302 0.97 8.77 16.06
C GLN A 302 -0.34 8.33 16.73
N ALA A 303 -1.26 9.26 17.02
CA ALA A 303 -2.57 8.97 17.57
C ALA A 303 -3.41 8.11 16.61
N ALA A 304 -3.36 8.40 15.31
CA ALA A 304 -4.01 7.56 14.31
C ALA A 304 -3.42 6.14 14.28
N VAL A 305 -2.10 6.00 14.37
CA VAL A 305 -1.44 4.66 14.50
C VAL A 305 -1.88 3.95 15.77
N SER A 306 -1.97 4.68 16.91
CA SER A 306 -2.49 4.11 18.16
C SER A 306 -3.91 3.59 17.99
N ALA A 307 -4.80 4.36 17.33
CA ALA A 307 -6.19 3.97 17.13
C ALA A 307 -6.34 2.69 16.28
N ILE A 308 -5.56 2.57 15.19
CA ILE A 308 -5.62 1.37 14.34
C ILE A 308 -4.99 0.14 14.99
N CYS A 309 -3.98 0.31 15.85
CA CYS A 309 -3.28 -0.79 16.52
C CYS A 309 -3.90 -1.17 17.88
N ASN A 310 -4.68 -0.28 18.49
CA ASN A 310 -5.40 -0.51 19.75
C ASN A 310 -6.89 -0.12 19.59
N PRO A 311 -7.62 -0.77 18.65
CA PRO A 311 -9.03 -0.48 18.42
C PRO A 311 -9.88 -0.85 19.64
N PRO A 312 -11.17 -0.41 19.69
CA PRO A 312 -12.12 -0.87 20.68
C PRO A 312 -12.18 -2.40 20.77
N GLN A 313 -12.28 -2.93 22.00
CA GLN A 313 -12.34 -4.37 22.28
C GLN A 313 -13.73 -4.75 22.80
N PRO A 314 -14.14 -6.04 22.72
CA PRO A 314 -15.37 -6.50 23.34
C PRO A 314 -15.46 -6.08 24.82
N GLY A 315 -16.57 -5.42 25.16
CA GLY A 315 -16.80 -4.82 26.48
C GLY A 315 -16.48 -3.33 26.59
N ASP A 316 -15.79 -2.75 25.62
CA ASP A 316 -15.63 -1.30 25.52
C ASP A 316 -16.96 -0.64 25.08
N GLU A 317 -17.27 0.54 25.63
CA GLU A 317 -18.50 1.29 25.31
C GLU A 317 -18.58 1.64 23.80
N SER A 318 -17.44 1.89 23.14
CA SER A 318 -17.37 2.21 21.73
C SER A 318 -17.37 0.99 20.79
N TYR A 319 -17.32 -0.25 21.32
CA TYR A 319 -17.05 -1.45 20.53
C TYR A 319 -18.13 -1.74 19.49
N GLU A 320 -19.42 -1.71 19.87
CA GLU A 320 -20.51 -2.05 18.95
C GLU A 320 -20.59 -1.09 17.75
N THR A 321 -20.39 0.22 18.02
CA THR A 321 -20.33 1.24 16.95
C THR A 321 -19.15 0.98 16.04
N PHE A 322 -17.97 0.73 16.61
CA PHE A 322 -16.75 0.44 15.85
C PHE A 322 -16.90 -0.77 14.93
N ILE A 323 -17.42 -1.88 15.44
CA ILE A 323 -17.61 -3.10 14.65
C ILE A 323 -18.62 -2.88 13.53
N LYS A 324 -19.73 -2.21 13.81
CA LYS A 324 -20.74 -1.87 12.79
C LYS A 324 -20.15 -1.04 11.65
N GLU A 325 -19.38 0.00 11.98
CA GLU A 325 -18.71 0.85 10.99
C GLU A 325 -17.70 0.06 10.16
N LYS A 326 -16.83 -0.72 10.82
CA LYS A 326 -15.84 -1.58 10.16
C LYS A 326 -16.49 -2.57 9.19
N MET A 327 -17.49 -3.33 9.65
CA MET A 327 -18.18 -4.31 8.81
C MET A 327 -18.86 -3.65 7.62
N SER A 328 -19.55 -2.52 7.82
CA SER A 328 -20.21 -1.78 6.74
C SER A 328 -19.22 -1.37 5.64
N ILE A 329 -18.04 -0.88 6.01
CA ILE A 329 -16.99 -0.48 5.05
C ILE A 329 -16.42 -1.70 4.32
N MET A 330 -16.10 -2.78 5.05
CA MET A 330 -15.52 -3.99 4.47
C MET A 330 -16.48 -4.72 3.54
N ASP A 331 -17.75 -4.82 3.91
CA ASP A 331 -18.80 -5.41 3.08
C ASP A 331 -19.02 -4.60 1.79
N SER A 332 -18.97 -3.27 1.89
CA SER A 332 -19.02 -2.38 0.72
C SER A 332 -17.81 -2.61 -0.21
N TYR A 333 -16.60 -2.74 0.33
CA TYR A 333 -15.42 -3.06 -0.47
C TYR A 333 -15.57 -4.40 -1.18
N GLN A 334 -16.03 -5.44 -0.50
CA GLN A 334 -16.25 -6.76 -1.07
C GLN A 334 -17.24 -6.71 -2.25
N ARG A 335 -18.40 -6.07 -2.06
CA ARG A 335 -19.40 -5.91 -3.14
C ARG A 335 -18.83 -5.17 -4.34
N LYS A 336 -18.17 -4.03 -4.11
CA LYS A 336 -17.59 -3.20 -5.16
C LYS A 336 -16.45 -3.90 -5.90
N ALA A 337 -15.62 -4.67 -5.21
CA ALA A 337 -14.58 -5.49 -5.84
C ALA A 337 -15.18 -6.56 -6.75
N GLY A 338 -16.22 -7.26 -6.29
CA GLY A 338 -16.93 -8.26 -7.11
C GLY A 338 -17.58 -7.64 -8.35
N ILE A 339 -18.29 -6.51 -8.22
CA ILE A 339 -18.86 -5.78 -9.35
C ILE A 339 -17.76 -5.36 -10.32
N THR A 340 -16.67 -4.75 -9.82
CA THR A 340 -15.55 -4.28 -10.64
C THR A 340 -14.92 -5.42 -11.46
N THR A 341 -14.60 -6.54 -10.82
CA THR A 341 -14.02 -7.71 -11.50
C THR A 341 -14.98 -8.27 -12.57
N LYS A 342 -16.26 -8.40 -12.24
CA LYS A 342 -17.27 -8.93 -13.17
C LYS A 342 -17.44 -8.01 -14.38
N MET A 343 -17.58 -6.70 -14.16
CA MET A 343 -17.83 -5.73 -15.24
C MET A 343 -16.61 -5.61 -16.16
N LEU A 344 -15.38 -5.60 -15.62
CA LEU A 344 -14.18 -5.58 -16.44
C LEU A 344 -14.05 -6.83 -17.32
N ASN A 345 -14.31 -8.01 -16.76
CA ASN A 345 -14.26 -9.27 -17.53
C ASN A 345 -15.43 -9.47 -18.51
N SER A 346 -16.46 -8.63 -18.45
CA SER A 346 -17.53 -8.63 -19.48
C SER A 346 -17.17 -7.81 -20.72
N LEU A 347 -16.12 -6.97 -20.64
CA LEU A 347 -15.66 -6.20 -21.79
C LEU A 347 -14.85 -7.11 -22.74
N LYS A 348 -15.08 -6.95 -24.04
CA LYS A 348 -14.31 -7.68 -25.05
C LYS A 348 -12.83 -7.28 -24.99
N ASP A 349 -11.94 -8.25 -25.11
CA ASP A 349 -10.48 -7.99 -25.13
C ASP A 349 -9.92 -7.32 -23.83
N VAL A 350 -10.67 -7.44 -22.73
CA VAL A 350 -10.25 -7.02 -21.38
C VAL A 350 -10.25 -8.22 -20.45
N SER A 351 -9.22 -8.37 -19.65
CA SER A 351 -9.13 -9.38 -18.61
C SER A 351 -8.61 -8.78 -17.30
N CYS A 352 -9.19 -9.21 -16.19
CA CYS A 352 -8.81 -8.73 -14.85
C CYS A 352 -8.82 -9.90 -13.87
N ASN A 353 -7.72 -10.12 -13.19
CA ASN A 353 -7.68 -11.03 -12.05
C ASN A 353 -8.62 -10.55 -10.94
N ALA A 354 -9.12 -11.48 -10.14
CA ALA A 354 -10.01 -11.14 -9.03
C ALA A 354 -9.33 -10.18 -8.06
N VAL A 355 -10.05 -9.12 -7.69
CA VAL A 355 -9.59 -8.18 -6.66
C VAL A 355 -9.93 -8.77 -5.30
N THR A 356 -8.94 -9.37 -4.65
CA THR A 356 -9.10 -10.05 -3.35
C THR A 356 -8.66 -9.21 -2.16
N GLY A 357 -7.85 -8.19 -2.43
CA GLY A 357 -7.33 -7.27 -1.41
C GLY A 357 -6.94 -5.92 -1.99
N SER A 358 -6.41 -5.04 -1.15
CA SER A 358 -6.10 -3.64 -1.45
C SER A 358 -7.32 -2.83 -1.92
N LEU A 359 -7.15 -1.84 -2.77
CA LEU A 359 -8.22 -0.93 -3.22
C LEU A 359 -8.29 -0.83 -4.75
N TYR A 360 -7.62 -1.73 -5.49
CA TYR A 360 -7.35 -1.53 -6.92
C TYR A 360 -7.67 -2.77 -7.74
N ALA A 361 -8.11 -2.50 -8.98
CA ALA A 361 -8.14 -3.44 -10.08
C ALA A 361 -7.11 -3.02 -11.13
N PHE A 362 -6.45 -3.99 -11.76
CA PHE A 362 -5.42 -3.76 -12.78
C PHE A 362 -5.69 -4.62 -14.01
N PRO A 363 -6.74 -4.29 -14.78
CA PRO A 363 -7.10 -5.03 -15.99
C PRO A 363 -6.07 -4.86 -17.09
N LYS A 364 -5.85 -5.95 -17.84
CA LYS A 364 -5.18 -5.97 -19.12
C LYS A 364 -6.18 -5.67 -20.22
N VAL A 365 -5.79 -4.86 -21.19
CA VAL A 365 -6.56 -4.55 -22.40
C VAL A 365 -5.75 -4.90 -23.64
N ILE A 366 -6.36 -5.59 -24.59
CA ILE A 366 -5.77 -5.85 -25.90
C ILE A 366 -6.20 -4.69 -26.82
N LEU A 367 -5.23 -3.89 -27.24
CA LEU A 367 -5.48 -2.71 -28.06
C LEU A 367 -5.31 -3.03 -29.56
N PRO A 368 -6.18 -2.53 -30.43
CA PRO A 368 -6.03 -2.64 -31.87
C PRO A 368 -4.71 -2.00 -32.37
N GLN A 369 -4.13 -2.57 -33.42
CA GLN A 369 -2.86 -2.10 -33.98
C GLN A 369 -2.92 -0.60 -34.39
N LYS A 370 -4.04 -0.16 -34.98
CA LYS A 370 -4.23 1.26 -35.33
C LYS A 370 -4.20 2.19 -34.10
N ALA A 371 -4.74 1.76 -32.97
CA ALA A 371 -4.69 2.55 -31.73
C ALA A 371 -3.24 2.66 -31.19
N ILE A 372 -2.47 1.58 -31.32
CA ILE A 372 -1.04 1.56 -30.95
C ILE A 372 -0.24 2.53 -31.84
N GLU A 373 -0.53 2.57 -33.13
CA GLU A 373 0.10 3.49 -34.10
C GLU A 373 -0.29 4.94 -33.83
N GLU A 374 -1.57 5.20 -33.55
CA GLU A 374 -2.07 6.54 -33.21
C GLU A 374 -1.44 7.06 -31.90
N ALA A 375 -1.28 6.20 -30.88
CA ALA A 375 -0.57 6.56 -29.65
C ALA A 375 0.86 7.02 -29.93
N LYS A 376 1.59 6.35 -30.84
CA LYS A 376 2.95 6.74 -31.24
C LYS A 376 2.95 8.10 -31.94
N LEU A 377 1.98 8.38 -32.82
CA LEU A 377 1.85 9.69 -33.47
C LEU A 377 1.60 10.81 -32.45
N ASN A 378 0.91 10.51 -31.37
CA ASN A 378 0.64 11.43 -30.25
C ASN A 378 1.75 11.48 -29.19
N ASN A 379 2.90 10.82 -29.42
CA ASN A 379 4.05 10.75 -28.50
C ASN A 379 3.68 10.23 -27.09
N CYS A 380 2.76 9.27 -26.99
CA CYS A 380 2.38 8.64 -25.74
C CYS A 380 2.39 7.11 -25.86
N THR A 381 2.33 6.41 -24.74
CA THR A 381 2.19 4.95 -24.74
C THR A 381 0.75 4.55 -25.06
N PRO A 382 0.51 3.34 -25.60
CA PRO A 382 -0.83 2.91 -25.99
C PRO A 382 -1.84 2.88 -24.83
N ASP A 383 -1.40 2.55 -23.62
CA ASP A 383 -2.20 2.57 -22.40
C ASP A 383 -2.50 4.01 -21.91
N GLU A 384 -1.55 4.95 -22.08
CA GLU A 384 -1.81 6.39 -21.85
C GLU A 384 -2.86 6.92 -22.83
N PHE A 385 -2.73 6.57 -24.10
CA PHE A 385 -3.68 6.97 -25.13
C PHE A 385 -5.09 6.48 -24.83
N TYR A 386 -5.22 5.18 -24.48
CA TYR A 386 -6.49 4.59 -24.09
C TYR A 386 -7.11 5.30 -22.85
N CYS A 387 -6.29 5.57 -21.83
CA CYS A 387 -6.76 6.25 -20.62
C CYS A 387 -7.17 7.70 -20.87
N TRP A 388 -6.49 8.42 -21.76
CA TRP A 388 -6.86 9.79 -22.15
C TRP A 388 -8.18 9.82 -22.93
N GLN A 389 -8.34 8.94 -23.89
CA GLN A 389 -9.59 8.83 -24.64
C GLN A 389 -10.76 8.45 -23.71
N MET A 390 -10.53 7.55 -22.75
CA MET A 390 -11.52 7.21 -21.72
C MET A 390 -11.88 8.43 -20.87
N LEU A 391 -10.90 9.21 -20.43
CA LEU A 391 -11.17 10.43 -19.65
C LEU A 391 -11.98 11.44 -20.41
N GLU A 392 -11.64 11.69 -21.68
CA GLU A 392 -12.35 12.67 -22.52
C GLU A 392 -13.78 12.25 -22.83
N ALA A 393 -14.00 10.96 -23.10
CA ALA A 393 -15.33 10.44 -23.44
C ALA A 393 -16.25 10.26 -22.22
N THR A 394 -15.68 9.93 -21.05
CA THR A 394 -16.49 9.43 -19.91
C THR A 394 -16.33 10.23 -18.62
N GLY A 395 -15.30 11.07 -18.49
CA GLY A 395 -14.93 11.69 -17.22
C GLY A 395 -14.27 10.75 -16.22
N ILE A 396 -13.88 9.55 -16.63
CA ILE A 396 -13.24 8.57 -15.74
C ILE A 396 -11.73 8.65 -15.92
N ASN A 397 -11.05 9.16 -14.89
CA ASN A 397 -9.60 9.31 -14.88
C ASN A 397 -8.93 8.05 -14.30
N SER A 398 -8.77 7.02 -15.12
CA SER A 398 -7.95 5.83 -14.81
C SER A 398 -6.45 6.15 -14.84
N ILE A 399 -5.64 5.29 -14.26
CA ILE A 399 -4.19 5.46 -14.23
C ILE A 399 -3.55 4.47 -15.21
N PRO A 400 -2.80 4.93 -16.23
CA PRO A 400 -2.17 4.03 -17.20
C PRO A 400 -1.15 3.08 -16.55
N GLY A 401 -1.04 1.88 -17.10
CA GLY A 401 -0.23 0.79 -16.56
C GLY A 401 1.28 1.07 -16.60
N ASN A 402 1.75 1.81 -17.62
CA ASN A 402 3.15 2.17 -17.75
C ASN A 402 3.73 2.90 -16.53
N LEU A 403 2.89 3.65 -15.78
CA LEU A 403 3.31 4.32 -14.55
C LEU A 403 3.68 3.34 -13.42
N PHE A 404 3.12 2.14 -13.45
CA PHE A 404 3.45 1.06 -12.50
C PHE A 404 4.53 0.13 -13.06
N GLY A 405 4.85 0.28 -14.34
CA GLY A 405 5.58 -0.69 -15.13
C GLY A 405 4.68 -1.85 -15.57
N GLN A 406 5.01 -2.42 -16.71
CA GLN A 406 4.30 -3.57 -17.26
C GLN A 406 5.23 -4.33 -18.22
N LYS A 407 4.91 -5.59 -18.52
CA LYS A 407 5.67 -6.40 -19.47
C LYS A 407 5.53 -5.79 -20.87
N GLU A 408 6.62 -5.78 -21.62
CA GLU A 408 6.62 -5.25 -22.99
C GLU A 408 5.55 -5.95 -23.85
N GLY A 409 4.81 -5.15 -24.63
CA GLY A 409 3.71 -5.63 -25.46
C GLY A 409 2.39 -5.90 -24.70
N THR A 410 2.33 -5.64 -23.41
CA THR A 410 1.08 -5.69 -22.62
C THR A 410 0.63 -4.30 -22.20
N TYR A 411 -0.68 -4.08 -22.15
CA TYR A 411 -1.26 -2.79 -21.81
C TYR A 411 -2.28 -2.96 -20.69
N HIS A 412 -2.14 -2.14 -19.65
CA HIS A 412 -2.99 -2.18 -18.47
C HIS A 412 -3.43 -0.79 -18.08
N PHE A 413 -4.46 -0.73 -17.23
CA PHE A 413 -4.81 0.50 -16.53
C PHE A 413 -5.27 0.16 -15.11
N ARG A 414 -5.08 1.11 -14.17
CA ARG A 414 -5.54 0.91 -12.81
C ARG A 414 -6.83 1.67 -12.56
N LEU A 415 -7.82 0.97 -12.00
CA LEU A 415 -9.00 1.54 -11.37
C LEU A 415 -8.96 1.34 -9.86
N THR A 416 -9.71 2.15 -9.11
CA THR A 416 -9.98 1.90 -7.69
C THR A 416 -11.41 1.40 -7.52
N ILE A 417 -11.62 0.54 -6.51
CA ILE A 417 -12.95 0.07 -6.09
C ILE A 417 -13.69 1.07 -5.18
N LEU A 418 -13.14 2.26 -4.98
CA LEU A 418 -13.64 3.24 -4.00
C LEU A 418 -14.93 3.99 -4.38
N PRO A 419 -15.29 4.23 -5.66
CA PRO A 419 -16.55 4.88 -5.99
C PRO A 419 -17.73 4.27 -5.23
N SER A 420 -18.71 5.09 -4.84
CA SER A 420 -19.89 4.60 -4.10
C SER A 420 -20.66 3.56 -4.93
N GLU A 421 -21.38 2.65 -4.26
CA GLU A 421 -22.12 1.57 -4.94
C GLU A 421 -23.12 2.11 -5.97
N GLU A 422 -23.70 3.27 -5.71
CA GLU A 422 -24.62 3.95 -6.65
C GLU A 422 -23.91 4.44 -7.91
N LYS A 423 -22.61 4.76 -7.83
CA LYS A 423 -21.81 5.28 -8.94
C LYS A 423 -21.09 4.18 -9.73
N VAL A 424 -20.82 3.01 -9.11
CA VAL A 424 -20.01 1.95 -9.72
C VAL A 424 -20.64 1.41 -11.01
N VAL A 425 -21.94 1.04 -10.99
CA VAL A 425 -22.62 0.49 -12.18
C VAL A 425 -22.72 1.53 -13.29
N PRO A 426 -23.25 2.76 -13.06
CA PRO A 426 -23.26 3.79 -14.12
C PRO A 426 -21.87 4.17 -14.64
N MET A 427 -20.83 4.08 -13.80
CA MET A 427 -19.45 4.28 -14.24
C MET A 427 -19.03 3.21 -15.25
N PHE A 428 -19.30 1.93 -14.96
CA PHE A 428 -18.97 0.84 -15.86
C PHE A 428 -19.81 0.83 -17.14
N ASP A 429 -21.07 1.30 -17.11
CA ASP A 429 -21.87 1.47 -18.33
C ASP A 429 -21.19 2.47 -19.28
N ARG A 430 -20.64 3.57 -18.73
CA ARG A 430 -19.85 4.54 -19.52
C ARG A 430 -18.56 3.93 -20.06
N ILE A 431 -17.84 3.16 -19.24
CA ILE A 431 -16.61 2.47 -19.66
C ILE A 431 -16.92 1.48 -20.77
N SER A 432 -17.97 0.68 -20.64
CA SER A 432 -18.38 -0.31 -21.64
C SER A 432 -18.67 0.35 -22.99
N LYS A 433 -19.51 1.37 -22.99
CA LYS A 433 -19.84 2.12 -24.22
C LYS A 433 -18.58 2.72 -24.85
N PHE A 434 -17.74 3.41 -24.06
CA PHE A 434 -16.48 3.96 -24.53
C PHE A 434 -15.60 2.87 -25.15
N HIS A 435 -15.44 1.74 -24.44
CA HIS A 435 -14.57 0.66 -24.88
C HIS A 435 -15.03 0.07 -26.22
N GLU A 436 -16.33 -0.20 -26.38
CA GLU A 436 -16.91 -0.68 -27.64
C GLU A 436 -16.67 0.30 -28.80
N GLU A 437 -16.95 1.59 -28.57
CA GLU A 437 -16.73 2.65 -29.57
C GLU A 437 -15.24 2.78 -29.91
N PHE A 438 -14.34 2.73 -28.93
CA PHE A 438 -12.90 2.79 -29.12
C PHE A 438 -12.37 1.61 -29.94
N ILE A 439 -12.76 0.38 -29.59
CA ILE A 439 -12.35 -0.82 -30.33
C ILE A 439 -12.88 -0.77 -31.75
N GLN A 440 -14.12 -0.35 -31.97
CA GLN A 440 -14.70 -0.21 -33.30
C GLN A 440 -13.98 0.84 -34.15
N GLN A 441 -13.66 2.00 -33.57
CA GLN A 441 -12.96 3.11 -34.26
C GLN A 441 -11.56 2.71 -34.74
N TYR A 442 -10.82 1.93 -33.96
CA TYR A 442 -9.44 1.56 -34.26
C TYR A 442 -9.29 0.15 -34.85
N ARG A 443 -10.39 -0.56 -35.08
CA ARG A 443 -10.37 -1.90 -35.70
C ARG A 443 -9.81 -1.83 -37.13
N SER A 444 -8.99 -2.80 -37.49
CA SER A 444 -8.50 -3.00 -38.85
C SER A 444 -9.18 -4.21 -39.49
N ASP A 445 -9.22 -4.26 -40.83
CA ASP A 445 -9.71 -5.43 -41.57
C ASP A 445 -8.90 -6.72 -41.31
N LYS A 446 -7.74 -6.58 -40.64
CA LYS A 446 -6.85 -7.67 -40.24
C LYS A 446 -7.15 -8.23 -38.82
N ASP A 447 -8.04 -7.59 -38.08
CA ASP A 447 -8.43 -7.97 -36.72
C ASP A 447 -9.69 -8.88 -36.69
N ASN A 448 -10.09 -9.39 -37.89
CA ASN A 448 -11.20 -10.33 -38.06
C ASN A 448 -10.74 -11.79 -38.06
#